data_e480494cd465464aca639a123ca7e538
#
_entry.id   e480494cd465464aca639a123ca7e538
#
_cell.length_a   1.000
_cell.length_b   1.000
_cell.length_c   1.000
_cell.angle_alpha   90.00
_cell.angle_beta   90.00
_cell.angle_gamma   90.00
#
_symmetry.space_group_name_H-M   'P 1'
#
loop_
_entity.id
_entity.type
_entity.pdbx_description
1 polymer ?
#
loop_
_entity_poly.entity_id
_entity_poly.type
_entity_poly.pdbx_seq_one_letter_code
_entity_poly.pdbx_strand_id
1 'polypeptide(L)'
;MKKRSIVLACGGSGGHINPAISLYEELIIYDPDLVINFFSDSRGQVYLEELDNVNIKRITSSSPFRADINSKLFFLFYLAIGLIQSIYHLIRFRPRLIICFGGYTAFPTAIAAYLLKIPVIIHEQNAVMGRANRLISNFAELILLSFENTENIKPKQKEKTVFTGLPLRDRITKYSSNENKEDNSISILVLGGSQGAKIFTDLIPDTLCYLSKEIRDRLKIYQNCVSDDEVLLEKKYREIGVNFDIRPYFSNIGSVMANADIIISRAGANTIFEICSIGKPFILVPLQNSIDDDQFKNAKFFFDKGACLIFNEVTGNPKIMSNM
;
A
#
# COMPACT_ATOMS: atom_id res chain seq x y z
N MET A 1 -27.97 -4.26 25.33
CA MET A 1 -26.73 -5.04 25.05
C MET A 1 -25.58 -4.05 24.81
N LYS A 2 -24.35 -4.27 25.36
CA LYS A 2 -23.20 -3.43 25.04
C LYS A 2 -22.90 -3.61 23.54
N LYS A 3 -22.85 -2.50 22.77
CA LYS A 3 -22.46 -2.55 21.36
C LYS A 3 -21.08 -3.20 21.23
N ARG A 4 -20.95 -4.16 20.32
CA ARG A 4 -19.64 -4.75 20.00
C ARG A 4 -18.79 -3.69 19.31
N SER A 5 -17.59 -3.44 19.81
CA SER A 5 -16.70 -2.41 19.27
C SER A 5 -15.32 -2.99 19.02
N ILE A 6 -14.67 -2.56 17.94
CA ILE A 6 -13.27 -2.84 17.60
C ILE A 6 -12.54 -1.55 17.22
N VAL A 7 -11.22 -1.60 17.24
CA VAL A 7 -10.36 -0.51 16.77
C VAL A 7 -9.46 -1.00 15.65
N LEU A 8 -9.40 -0.25 14.55
CA LEU A 8 -8.45 -0.41 13.47
C LEU A 8 -7.38 0.67 13.61
N ALA A 9 -6.16 0.27 13.97
CA ALA A 9 -5.03 1.17 14.17
C ALA A 9 -4.13 1.16 12.92
N CYS A 10 -4.13 2.25 12.16
CA CYS A 10 -3.38 2.39 10.93
C CYS A 10 -2.91 3.84 10.76
N GLY A 11 -1.83 4.08 10.02
CA GLY A 11 -1.35 5.43 9.80
C GLY A 11 -0.17 5.50 8.84
N GLY A 12 0.21 6.71 8.50
CA GLY A 12 1.34 7.00 7.62
C GLY A 12 0.96 7.02 6.14
N SER A 13 1.04 5.92 5.44
CA SER A 13 0.81 5.82 3.99
C SER A 13 -0.39 4.94 3.64
N GLY A 14 -0.86 5.05 2.41
CA GLY A 14 -1.90 4.18 1.86
C GLY A 14 -1.59 2.67 1.98
N GLY A 15 -0.31 2.30 2.12
CA GLY A 15 0.12 0.91 2.34
C GLY A 15 -0.50 0.27 3.58
N HIS A 16 -0.68 1.02 4.65
CA HIS A 16 -1.29 0.53 5.90
C HIS A 16 -2.78 0.87 6.01
N ILE A 17 -3.22 1.92 5.33
CA ILE A 17 -4.57 2.44 5.48
C ILE A 17 -5.55 1.71 4.55
N ASN A 18 -5.17 1.46 3.29
CA ASN A 18 -6.06 0.77 2.36
C ASN A 18 -6.51 -0.61 2.84
N PRO A 19 -5.64 -1.50 3.38
CA PRO A 19 -6.10 -2.76 3.95
C PRO A 19 -7.03 -2.61 5.16
N ALA A 20 -6.84 -1.55 5.96
CA ALA A 20 -7.73 -1.25 7.07
C ALA A 20 -9.11 -0.78 6.59
N ILE A 21 -9.14 0.02 5.51
CA ILE A 21 -10.39 0.44 4.85
C ILE A 21 -11.10 -0.79 4.26
N SER A 22 -10.38 -1.63 3.52
CA SER A 22 -10.97 -2.83 2.92
C SER A 22 -11.57 -3.78 3.97
N LEU A 23 -10.86 -3.97 5.08
CA LEU A 23 -11.41 -4.76 6.19
C LEU A 23 -12.62 -4.08 6.83
N TYR A 24 -12.63 -2.75 6.96
CA TYR A 24 -13.78 -2.00 7.47
C TYR A 24 -15.01 -2.21 6.57
N GLU A 25 -14.85 -2.05 5.25
CA GLU A 25 -15.95 -2.22 4.28
C GLU A 25 -16.59 -3.62 4.39
N GLU A 26 -15.80 -4.66 4.48
CA GLU A 26 -16.29 -6.03 4.65
C GLU A 26 -16.95 -6.26 6.01
N LEU A 27 -16.36 -5.73 7.08
CA LEU A 27 -16.91 -5.92 8.44
C LEU A 27 -18.26 -5.24 8.64
N ILE A 28 -18.51 -4.08 8.05
CA ILE A 28 -19.82 -3.40 8.15
C ILE A 28 -20.90 -4.12 7.35
N ILE A 29 -20.52 -4.82 6.28
CA ILE A 29 -21.45 -5.68 5.51
C ILE A 29 -21.80 -6.93 6.35
N TYR A 30 -20.78 -7.55 6.94
CA TYR A 30 -20.95 -8.80 7.72
C TYR A 30 -21.70 -8.58 9.04
N ASP A 31 -21.44 -7.47 9.74
CA ASP A 31 -22.02 -7.12 11.03
C ASP A 31 -22.33 -5.62 11.12
N PRO A 32 -23.51 -5.19 10.60
CA PRO A 32 -23.91 -3.77 10.59
C PRO A 32 -24.00 -3.11 11.98
N ASP A 33 -24.13 -3.90 13.04
CA ASP A 33 -24.18 -3.41 14.43
C ASP A 33 -22.79 -3.25 15.07
N LEU A 34 -21.72 -3.65 14.37
CA LEU A 34 -20.35 -3.54 14.84
C LEU A 34 -19.89 -2.07 14.80
N VAL A 35 -19.48 -1.56 15.95
CA VAL A 35 -18.90 -0.20 16.04
C VAL A 35 -17.41 -0.26 15.76
N ILE A 36 -16.97 0.34 14.67
CA ILE A 36 -15.58 0.37 14.26
C ILE A 36 -15.02 1.79 14.44
N ASN A 37 -13.89 1.91 15.13
CA ASN A 37 -13.19 3.17 15.31
C ASN A 37 -11.81 3.09 14.65
N PHE A 38 -11.45 4.09 13.85
CA PHE A 38 -10.11 4.22 13.32
C PHE A 38 -9.24 5.06 14.24
N PHE A 39 -8.05 4.55 14.58
CA PHE A 39 -7.00 5.31 15.24
C PHE A 39 -5.90 5.58 14.22
N SER A 40 -5.73 6.86 13.84
CA SER A 40 -4.82 7.23 12.75
C SER A 40 -4.08 8.53 13.03
N ASP A 41 -2.99 8.79 12.31
CA ASP A 41 -2.30 10.09 12.33
C ASP A 41 -2.92 11.07 11.31
N SER A 42 -2.40 12.30 11.26
CA SER A 42 -2.89 13.32 10.34
C SER A 42 -2.74 12.96 8.86
N ARG A 43 -1.75 12.15 8.51
CA ARG A 43 -1.52 11.69 7.12
C ARG A 43 -2.54 10.62 6.74
N GLY A 44 -2.83 9.72 7.66
CA GLY A 44 -3.82 8.67 7.43
C GLY A 44 -5.25 9.18 7.44
N GLN A 45 -5.52 10.24 8.20
CA GLN A 45 -6.84 10.87 8.27
C GLN A 45 -7.35 11.28 6.88
N VAL A 46 -6.49 11.82 6.01
CA VAL A 46 -6.86 12.26 4.65
C VAL A 46 -7.50 11.12 3.82
N TYR A 47 -6.99 9.89 3.96
CA TYR A 47 -7.58 8.73 3.25
C TYR A 47 -8.89 8.26 3.88
N LEU A 48 -9.05 8.44 5.19
CA LEU A 48 -10.22 7.99 5.93
C LEU A 48 -11.39 8.97 5.84
N GLU A 49 -11.13 10.25 5.59
CA GLU A 49 -12.17 11.28 5.38
C GLU A 49 -12.96 11.09 4.07
N GLU A 50 -12.44 10.27 3.14
CA GLU A 50 -13.18 9.87 1.93
C GLU A 50 -14.31 8.87 2.26
N LEU A 51 -14.35 8.30 3.48
CA LEU A 51 -15.36 7.35 3.91
C LEU A 51 -16.50 8.03 4.66
N ASP A 52 -17.73 7.70 4.31
CA ASP A 52 -18.91 8.21 5.01
C ASP A 52 -19.07 7.61 6.41
N ASN A 53 -19.44 8.43 7.38
CA ASN A 53 -19.82 8.02 8.74
C ASN A 53 -18.77 7.24 9.54
N VAL A 54 -17.49 7.47 9.31
CA VAL A 54 -16.40 6.77 10.00
C VAL A 54 -15.96 7.51 11.27
N ASN A 55 -15.83 6.76 12.38
CA ASN A 55 -15.30 7.30 13.63
C ASN A 55 -13.76 7.31 13.62
N ILE A 56 -13.18 8.47 13.34
CA ILE A 56 -11.72 8.65 13.32
C ILE A 56 -11.26 9.30 14.61
N LYS A 57 -10.20 8.75 15.22
CA LYS A 57 -9.50 9.35 16.36
C LYS A 57 -8.05 9.59 15.98
N ARG A 58 -7.66 10.85 16.08
CA ARG A 58 -6.28 11.25 15.80
C ARG A 58 -5.38 10.84 16.95
N ILE A 59 -4.35 10.04 16.63
CA ILE A 59 -3.30 9.63 17.56
C ILE A 59 -1.99 10.26 17.13
N THR A 60 -1.38 10.98 18.02
CA THR A 60 -0.08 11.59 17.78
C THR A 60 1.00 10.52 17.69
N SER A 61 1.79 10.56 16.63
CA SER A 61 2.88 9.60 16.40
C SER A 61 4.06 10.26 15.71
N SER A 62 5.24 9.71 15.91
CA SER A 62 6.48 10.12 15.25
C SER A 62 7.35 8.92 14.94
N SER A 63 8.27 9.08 13.99
CA SER A 63 9.24 8.03 13.65
C SER A 63 10.45 8.07 14.58
N PRO A 64 10.89 6.96 15.17
CA PRO A 64 12.09 6.89 16.02
C PRO A 64 13.41 6.92 15.21
N PHE A 65 13.33 6.81 13.87
CA PHE A 65 14.50 6.59 13.01
C PHE A 65 15.10 7.86 12.40
N ARG A 66 14.84 9.03 12.97
CA ARG A 66 15.61 10.24 12.65
C ARG A 66 16.94 10.21 13.42
N ALA A 67 18.02 10.62 12.75
CA ALA A 67 19.40 10.33 13.20
C ALA A 67 19.91 11.16 14.39
N ASP A 68 19.27 12.25 14.78
CA ASP A 68 19.75 13.17 15.82
C ASP A 68 19.17 12.89 17.22
N ILE A 69 19.88 13.33 18.27
CA ILE A 69 19.47 13.14 19.67
C ILE A 69 18.17 13.88 19.98
N ASN A 70 17.97 15.06 19.42
CA ASN A 70 16.75 15.83 19.62
C ASN A 70 15.53 15.08 19.07
N SER A 71 15.66 14.39 17.93
CA SER A 71 14.58 13.61 17.36
C SER A 71 14.18 12.41 18.23
N LYS A 72 15.09 11.82 19.00
CA LYS A 72 14.77 10.72 19.94
C LYS A 72 13.96 11.23 21.13
N LEU A 73 14.28 12.40 21.66
CA LEU A 73 13.51 13.04 22.74
C LEU A 73 12.12 13.42 22.23
N PHE A 74 12.01 14.00 21.04
CA PHE A 74 10.73 14.30 20.41
C PHE A 74 9.92 13.02 20.15
N PHE A 75 10.56 11.94 19.70
CA PHE A 75 9.87 10.66 19.56
C PHE A 75 9.26 10.17 20.87
N LEU A 76 10.02 10.17 21.98
CA LEU A 76 9.51 9.74 23.28
C LEU A 76 8.35 10.65 23.75
N PHE A 77 8.45 11.95 23.54
CA PHE A 77 7.39 12.90 23.87
C PHE A 77 6.11 12.63 23.07
N TYR A 78 6.21 12.49 21.76
CA TYR A 78 5.06 12.18 20.91
C TYR A 78 4.50 10.77 21.18
N LEU A 79 5.35 9.81 21.52
CA LEU A 79 4.91 8.48 21.94
C LEU A 79 4.08 8.56 23.24
N ALA A 80 4.53 9.34 24.23
CA ALA A 80 3.80 9.52 25.48
C ALA A 80 2.42 10.17 25.24
N ILE A 81 2.36 11.22 24.40
CA ILE A 81 1.08 11.86 24.03
C ILE A 81 0.17 10.84 23.34
N GLY A 82 0.67 10.13 22.33
CA GLY A 82 -0.12 9.13 21.59
C GLY A 82 -0.60 7.98 22.49
N LEU A 83 0.21 7.58 23.47
CA LEU A 83 -0.16 6.57 24.46
C LEU A 83 -1.32 7.06 25.35
N ILE A 84 -1.23 8.28 25.89
CA ILE A 84 -2.28 8.90 26.73
C ILE A 84 -3.58 9.03 25.92
N GLN A 85 -3.50 9.53 24.69
CA GLN A 85 -4.65 9.63 23.79
C GLN A 85 -5.29 8.27 23.54
N SER A 86 -4.46 7.25 23.25
CA SER A 86 -4.93 5.89 23.00
C SER A 86 -5.61 5.29 24.25
N ILE A 87 -5.00 5.42 25.43
CA ILE A 87 -5.59 4.96 26.70
C ILE A 87 -6.96 5.62 26.93
N TYR A 88 -7.05 6.95 26.80
CA TYR A 88 -8.29 7.68 26.96
C TYR A 88 -9.40 7.15 26.03
N HIS A 89 -9.11 6.99 24.74
CA HIS A 89 -10.08 6.51 23.78
C HIS A 89 -10.45 5.04 24.01
N LEU A 90 -9.48 4.17 24.32
CA LEU A 90 -9.74 2.74 24.57
C LEU A 90 -10.60 2.52 25.81
N ILE A 91 -10.39 3.28 26.89
CA ILE A 91 -11.24 3.25 28.10
C ILE A 91 -12.66 3.68 27.76
N ARG A 92 -12.82 4.72 26.90
CA ARG A 92 -14.13 5.24 26.50
C ARG A 92 -14.89 4.29 25.60
N PHE A 93 -14.23 3.69 24.60
CA PHE A 93 -14.88 2.82 23.60
C PHE A 93 -15.00 1.38 24.07
N ARG A 94 -14.08 0.92 24.94
CA ARG A 94 -14.02 -0.45 25.46
C ARG A 94 -14.10 -1.49 24.34
N PRO A 95 -13.21 -1.43 23.33
CA PRO A 95 -13.24 -2.36 22.23
C PRO A 95 -12.93 -3.78 22.72
N ARG A 96 -13.47 -4.79 22.01
CA ARG A 96 -13.17 -6.19 22.29
C ARG A 96 -11.77 -6.60 21.84
N LEU A 97 -11.27 -5.95 20.79
CA LEU A 97 -9.92 -6.16 20.24
C LEU A 97 -9.49 -4.93 19.44
N ILE A 98 -8.20 -4.85 19.18
CA ILE A 98 -7.63 -3.92 18.20
C ILE A 98 -6.92 -4.70 17.10
N ILE A 99 -6.96 -4.16 15.86
CA ILE A 99 -6.20 -4.67 14.72
C ILE A 99 -5.22 -3.57 14.28
N CYS A 100 -3.93 -3.89 14.31
CA CYS A 100 -2.85 -2.99 13.94
C CYS A 100 -2.35 -3.32 12.53
N PHE A 101 -2.45 -2.35 11.60
CA PHE A 101 -1.98 -2.50 10.22
C PHE A 101 -0.55 -1.99 10.00
N GLY A 102 0.11 -1.54 11.06
CA GLY A 102 1.44 -0.96 10.98
C GLY A 102 1.42 0.58 10.97
N GLY A 103 2.58 1.15 10.62
CA GLY A 103 2.82 2.58 10.82
C GLY A 103 3.11 2.92 12.29
N TYR A 104 3.70 4.09 12.51
CA TYR A 104 4.08 4.48 13.88
C TYR A 104 2.89 4.80 14.77
N THR A 105 1.71 5.06 14.20
CA THR A 105 0.46 5.31 14.93
C THR A 105 -0.08 4.04 15.60
N ALA A 106 0.13 2.88 15.00
CA ALA A 106 -0.31 1.61 15.58
C ALA A 106 0.46 1.28 16.88
N PHE A 107 1.70 1.73 17.02
CA PHE A 107 2.56 1.37 18.16
C PHE A 107 2.05 1.90 19.51
N PRO A 108 1.78 3.21 19.73
CA PRO A 108 1.20 3.70 20.99
C PRO A 108 -0.17 3.09 21.28
N THR A 109 -0.99 2.86 20.24
CA THR A 109 -2.30 2.23 20.40
C THR A 109 -2.17 0.78 20.87
N ALA A 110 -1.24 0.02 20.30
CA ALA A 110 -0.97 -1.36 20.69
C ALA A 110 -0.45 -1.47 22.14
N ILE A 111 0.45 -0.57 22.56
CA ILE A 111 0.93 -0.52 23.96
C ILE A 111 -0.23 -0.20 24.90
N ALA A 112 -1.07 0.78 24.57
CA ALA A 112 -2.24 1.14 25.37
C ALA A 112 -3.20 -0.05 25.53
N ALA A 113 -3.47 -0.77 24.46
CA ALA A 113 -4.32 -1.97 24.47
C ALA A 113 -3.72 -3.08 25.34
N TYR A 114 -2.42 -3.35 25.21
CA TYR A 114 -1.72 -4.32 26.03
C TYR A 114 -1.83 -3.99 27.53
N LEU A 115 -1.60 -2.70 27.92
CA LEU A 115 -1.75 -2.26 29.31
C LEU A 115 -3.19 -2.42 29.83
N LEU A 116 -4.18 -2.22 28.98
CA LEU A 116 -5.60 -2.38 29.29
C LEU A 116 -6.12 -3.83 29.14
N LYS A 117 -5.24 -4.78 28.81
CA LYS A 117 -5.58 -6.20 28.55
C LYS A 117 -6.62 -6.37 27.45
N ILE A 118 -6.56 -5.51 26.43
CA ILE A 118 -7.36 -5.63 25.21
C ILE A 118 -6.55 -6.45 24.21
N PRO A 119 -7.11 -7.51 23.59
CA PRO A 119 -6.44 -8.32 22.60
C PRO A 119 -5.90 -7.49 21.42
N VAL A 120 -4.64 -7.76 21.04
CA VAL A 120 -3.95 -7.08 19.93
C VAL A 120 -3.72 -8.08 18.81
N ILE A 121 -4.24 -7.77 17.62
CA ILE A 121 -3.98 -8.49 16.37
C ILE A 121 -3.12 -7.60 15.47
N ILE A 122 -2.19 -8.19 14.74
CA ILE A 122 -1.42 -7.50 13.71
C ILE A 122 -1.86 -8.02 12.35
N HIS A 123 -1.95 -7.15 11.36
CA HIS A 123 -1.94 -7.50 9.96
C HIS A 123 -0.67 -6.96 9.30
N GLU A 124 0.13 -7.84 8.69
CA GLU A 124 1.35 -7.48 7.95
C GLU A 124 1.08 -7.59 6.45
N GLN A 125 1.30 -6.48 5.75
CA GLN A 125 1.02 -6.38 4.32
C GLN A 125 2.17 -6.83 3.44
N ASN A 126 3.42 -6.73 3.92
CA ASN A 126 4.62 -6.94 3.12
C ASN A 126 5.24 -8.34 3.35
N ALA A 127 6.06 -8.76 2.39
CA ALA A 127 6.88 -9.97 2.51
C ALA A 127 7.95 -9.87 3.63
N VAL A 128 8.12 -8.69 4.21
CA VAL A 128 9.01 -8.43 5.35
C VAL A 128 8.22 -7.72 6.43
N MET A 129 8.20 -8.28 7.65
CA MET A 129 7.50 -7.64 8.76
C MET A 129 8.06 -6.25 9.07
N GLY A 130 7.22 -5.22 8.99
CA GLY A 130 7.56 -3.83 9.22
C GLY A 130 8.04 -3.58 10.66
N ARG A 131 8.87 -2.55 10.84
CA ARG A 131 9.54 -2.26 12.13
C ARG A 131 8.57 -2.05 13.30
N ALA A 132 7.45 -1.37 13.08
CA ALA A 132 6.41 -1.21 14.10
C ALA A 132 5.77 -2.55 14.47
N ASN A 133 5.40 -3.35 13.46
CA ASN A 133 4.81 -4.66 13.65
C ASN A 133 5.76 -5.63 14.37
N ARG A 134 7.09 -5.56 14.10
CA ARG A 134 8.11 -6.34 14.84
C ARG A 134 8.13 -6.05 16.34
N LEU A 135 7.88 -4.80 16.75
CA LEU A 135 7.78 -4.43 18.16
C LEU A 135 6.47 -4.93 18.78
N ILE A 136 5.35 -4.70 18.09
CA ILE A 136 4.02 -5.09 18.54
C ILE A 136 3.88 -6.62 18.63
N SER A 137 4.52 -7.37 17.73
CA SER A 137 4.43 -8.84 17.67
C SER A 137 4.90 -9.56 18.94
N ASN A 138 5.68 -8.89 19.80
CA ASN A 138 6.11 -9.48 21.07
C ASN A 138 4.93 -9.70 22.04
N PHE A 139 3.86 -8.92 21.94
CA PHE A 139 2.69 -8.99 22.80
C PHE A 139 1.37 -9.13 22.05
N ALA A 140 1.38 -9.21 20.73
CA ALA A 140 0.22 -9.54 19.94
C ALA A 140 -0.23 -11.00 20.17
N GLU A 141 -1.53 -11.22 20.15
CA GLU A 141 -2.12 -12.56 20.24
C GLU A 141 -2.11 -13.30 18.92
N LEU A 142 -2.28 -12.56 17.80
CA LEU A 142 -2.35 -13.10 16.46
C LEU A 142 -1.63 -12.18 15.45
N ILE A 143 -1.02 -12.78 14.44
CA ILE A 143 -0.32 -12.10 13.36
C ILE A 143 -0.88 -12.62 12.04
N LEU A 144 -1.63 -11.78 11.35
CA LEU A 144 -2.20 -12.06 10.04
C LEU A 144 -1.19 -11.64 8.97
N LEU A 145 -0.91 -12.52 8.02
CA LEU A 145 0.12 -12.33 7.01
C LEU A 145 -0.48 -12.29 5.61
N SER A 146 -0.04 -11.32 4.80
CA SER A 146 -0.36 -11.26 3.38
C SER A 146 0.53 -12.17 2.52
N PHE A 147 1.71 -12.52 3.01
CA PHE A 147 2.65 -13.42 2.35
C PHE A 147 2.93 -14.64 3.21
N GLU A 148 2.92 -15.84 2.61
CA GLU A 148 3.17 -17.11 3.31
C GLU A 148 4.51 -17.15 4.02
N ASN A 149 5.55 -16.57 3.40
CA ASN A 149 6.93 -16.58 3.88
C ASN A 149 7.40 -15.17 4.28
N THR A 150 6.62 -14.49 5.13
CA THR A 150 7.01 -13.18 5.65
C THR A 150 8.29 -13.27 6.48
N GLU A 151 9.29 -12.47 6.10
CA GLU A 151 10.56 -12.41 6.81
C GLU A 151 10.48 -11.61 8.13
N ASN A 152 11.53 -11.74 8.96
CA ASN A 152 11.67 -11.06 10.25
C ASN A 152 10.61 -11.45 11.31
N ILE A 153 10.02 -12.64 11.19
CA ILE A 153 9.19 -13.26 12.23
C ILE A 153 10.07 -14.11 13.11
N LYS A 154 10.09 -13.85 14.42
CA LYS A 154 10.86 -14.64 15.38
C LYS A 154 10.26 -16.05 15.53
N PRO A 155 11.07 -17.09 15.85
CA PRO A 155 10.56 -18.46 16.00
C PRO A 155 9.33 -18.57 16.93
N LYS A 156 9.37 -17.89 18.09
CA LYS A 156 8.25 -17.88 19.07
C LYS A 156 6.98 -17.20 18.56
N GLN A 157 7.08 -16.42 17.50
CA GLN A 157 5.93 -15.70 16.91
C GLN A 157 5.26 -16.51 15.80
N LYS A 158 5.98 -17.50 15.21
CA LYS A 158 5.46 -18.33 14.11
C LYS A 158 4.16 -19.07 14.50
N GLU A 159 4.04 -19.51 15.75
CA GLU A 159 2.82 -20.18 16.25
C GLU A 159 1.60 -19.27 16.29
N LYS A 160 1.82 -17.95 16.25
CA LYS A 160 0.75 -16.94 16.23
C LYS A 160 0.45 -16.41 14.82
N THR A 161 1.09 -16.96 13.78
CA THR A 161 0.90 -16.48 12.41
C THR A 161 -0.21 -17.24 11.71
N VAL A 162 -1.02 -16.50 10.95
CA VAL A 162 -2.04 -17.05 10.04
C VAL A 162 -1.90 -16.34 8.71
N PHE A 163 -1.78 -17.11 7.64
CA PHE A 163 -1.82 -16.56 6.28
C PHE A 163 -3.29 -16.26 5.91
N THR A 164 -3.57 -14.99 5.64
CA THR A 164 -4.92 -14.51 5.30
C THR A 164 -4.98 -13.86 3.92
N GLY A 165 -3.84 -13.59 3.32
CA GLY A 165 -3.77 -12.69 2.18
C GLY A 165 -3.95 -11.22 2.59
N LEU A 166 -4.08 -10.37 1.59
CA LEU A 166 -4.24 -8.93 1.75
C LEU A 166 -5.71 -8.54 1.51
N PRO A 167 -6.38 -7.84 2.44
CA PRO A 167 -7.70 -7.25 2.18
C PRO A 167 -7.61 -6.23 1.04
N LEU A 168 -8.42 -6.41 0.00
CA LEU A 168 -8.42 -5.57 -1.20
C LEU A 168 -9.67 -4.71 -1.25
N ARG A 169 -9.56 -3.55 -1.89
CA ARG A 169 -10.66 -2.60 -2.04
C ARG A 169 -11.69 -3.12 -3.05
N ASP A 170 -12.97 -3.14 -2.68
CA ASP A 170 -14.07 -3.55 -3.55
C ASP A 170 -14.10 -2.80 -4.88
N ARG A 171 -13.76 -1.51 -4.84
CA ARG A 171 -13.65 -0.68 -6.04
C ARG A 171 -12.61 -1.15 -7.06
N ILE A 172 -11.79 -2.17 -6.71
CA ILE A 172 -10.82 -2.80 -7.61
C ILE A 172 -11.25 -4.22 -7.93
N THR A 173 -11.59 -5.02 -6.92
CA THR A 173 -11.90 -6.46 -7.09
C THR A 173 -13.14 -6.74 -7.93
N LYS A 174 -14.06 -5.79 -8.04
CA LYS A 174 -15.24 -5.89 -8.92
C LYS A 174 -14.91 -5.82 -10.41
N TYR A 175 -13.70 -5.44 -10.77
CA TYR A 175 -13.26 -5.44 -12.16
C TYR A 175 -12.48 -6.71 -12.44
N SER A 176 -12.73 -7.29 -13.60
CA SER A 176 -11.93 -8.36 -14.21
C SER A 176 -11.29 -7.85 -15.49
N SER A 177 -10.29 -8.56 -15.99
CA SER A 177 -9.67 -8.23 -17.27
C SER A 177 -10.72 -8.20 -18.40
N ASN A 178 -10.81 -7.10 -19.13
CA ASN A 178 -11.59 -7.05 -20.37
C ASN A 178 -10.77 -7.68 -21.49
N GLU A 179 -11.21 -8.84 -21.96
CA GLU A 179 -10.56 -9.55 -23.08
C GLU A 179 -10.98 -8.99 -24.45
N ASN A 180 -12.11 -8.26 -24.51
CA ASN A 180 -12.67 -7.75 -25.77
C ASN A 180 -12.30 -6.28 -25.98
N LYS A 181 -11.10 -6.00 -26.52
CA LYS A 181 -10.80 -4.72 -27.15
C LYS A 181 -11.17 -4.82 -28.64
N GLU A 182 -12.07 -3.96 -29.08
CA GLU A 182 -12.46 -3.86 -30.49
C GLU A 182 -11.38 -3.20 -31.36
N ASP A 183 -10.42 -2.49 -30.75
CA ASP A 183 -9.33 -1.82 -31.44
C ASP A 183 -7.98 -2.54 -31.23
N ASN A 184 -7.07 -2.33 -32.17
CA ASN A 184 -5.72 -2.90 -32.16
C ASN A 184 -4.75 -2.08 -31.27
N SER A 185 -5.26 -1.29 -30.32
CA SER A 185 -4.46 -0.45 -29.42
C SER A 185 -3.89 -1.27 -28.26
N ILE A 186 -2.70 -0.89 -27.79
CA ILE A 186 -2.02 -1.48 -26.64
C ILE A 186 -1.99 -0.43 -25.53
N SER A 187 -2.62 -0.74 -24.42
CA SER A 187 -2.69 0.16 -23.25
C SER A 187 -1.67 -0.23 -22.18
N ILE A 188 -0.80 0.70 -21.81
CA ILE A 188 0.15 0.53 -20.73
C ILE A 188 -0.25 1.45 -19.58
N LEU A 189 -0.42 0.89 -18.39
CA LEU A 189 -0.65 1.66 -17.16
C LEU A 189 0.64 1.72 -16.35
N VAL A 190 1.07 2.93 -16.00
CA VAL A 190 2.27 3.19 -15.20
C VAL A 190 1.89 3.77 -13.86
N LEU A 191 2.24 3.09 -12.76
CA LEU A 191 1.89 3.47 -11.40
C LEU A 191 3.12 3.72 -10.51
N GLY A 192 3.37 4.98 -10.17
CA GLY A 192 4.46 5.40 -9.29
C GLY A 192 4.17 5.28 -7.79
N GLY A 193 2.98 4.82 -7.41
CA GLY A 193 2.50 4.86 -6.03
C GLY A 193 1.96 6.23 -5.61
N SER A 194 1.56 6.38 -4.34
CA SER A 194 0.88 7.57 -3.81
C SER A 194 1.72 8.85 -3.80
N GLN A 195 3.05 8.74 -3.92
CA GLN A 195 3.96 9.89 -3.96
C GLN A 195 4.49 10.18 -5.35
N GLY A 196 4.06 9.42 -6.37
CA GLY A 196 4.65 9.42 -7.69
C GLY A 196 6.06 8.79 -7.68
N ALA A 197 6.52 8.31 -8.81
CA ALA A 197 7.89 7.83 -8.94
C ALA A 197 8.58 8.61 -10.06
N LYS A 198 9.40 9.59 -9.67
CA LYS A 198 10.12 10.46 -10.60
C LYS A 198 10.89 9.69 -11.68
N ILE A 199 11.37 8.48 -11.35
CA ILE A 199 12.07 7.64 -12.32
C ILE A 199 11.21 7.35 -13.55
N PHE A 200 9.89 7.18 -13.41
CA PHE A 200 9.02 6.87 -14.55
C PHE A 200 8.86 8.05 -15.52
N THR A 201 9.14 9.27 -15.07
CA THR A 201 9.14 10.47 -15.94
C THR A 201 10.25 10.43 -17.00
N ASP A 202 11.33 9.69 -16.73
CA ASP A 202 12.44 9.48 -17.67
C ASP A 202 12.40 8.08 -18.27
N LEU A 203 12.34 7.05 -17.43
CA LEU A 203 12.46 5.64 -17.82
C LEU A 203 11.43 5.23 -18.88
N ILE A 204 10.16 5.60 -18.72
CA ILE A 204 9.11 5.16 -19.65
C ILE A 204 9.26 5.83 -21.03
N PRO A 205 9.33 7.18 -21.13
CA PRO A 205 9.57 7.82 -22.42
C PRO A 205 10.82 7.29 -23.12
N ASP A 206 11.95 7.17 -22.40
CA ASP A 206 13.19 6.68 -22.96
C ASP A 206 13.07 5.23 -23.46
N THR A 207 12.32 4.39 -22.75
CA THR A 207 12.02 3.00 -23.18
C THR A 207 11.24 2.98 -24.49
N LEU A 208 10.22 3.83 -24.63
CA LEU A 208 9.39 3.90 -25.83
C LEU A 208 10.18 4.30 -27.08
N CYS A 209 11.28 5.04 -26.93
CA CYS A 209 12.16 5.40 -28.06
C CYS A 209 12.83 4.18 -28.72
N TYR A 210 12.96 3.05 -28.01
CA TYR A 210 13.51 1.81 -28.54
C TYR A 210 12.47 0.94 -29.28
N LEU A 211 11.19 1.29 -29.19
CA LEU A 211 10.13 0.58 -29.90
C LEU A 211 9.99 1.07 -31.34
N SER A 212 9.58 0.19 -32.25
CA SER A 212 9.32 0.59 -33.65
C SER A 212 8.16 1.59 -33.72
N LYS A 213 8.10 2.34 -34.80
CA LYS A 213 7.03 3.32 -35.02
C LYS A 213 5.65 2.63 -35.06
N GLU A 214 5.55 1.48 -35.70
CA GLU A 214 4.31 0.70 -35.83
C GLU A 214 3.75 0.30 -34.44
N ILE A 215 4.64 -0.03 -33.48
CA ILE A 215 4.23 -0.32 -32.10
C ILE A 215 3.80 0.98 -31.41
N ARG A 216 4.61 2.05 -31.51
CA ARG A 216 4.30 3.33 -30.85
C ARG A 216 2.97 3.94 -31.30
N ASP A 217 2.64 3.85 -32.59
CA ASP A 217 1.40 4.36 -33.15
C ASP A 217 0.14 3.65 -32.56
N ARG A 218 0.32 2.46 -31.99
CA ARG A 218 -0.74 1.66 -31.32
C ARG A 218 -0.78 1.86 -29.80
N LEU A 219 0.23 2.51 -29.20
CA LEU A 219 0.33 2.64 -27.76
C LEU A 219 -0.60 3.73 -27.22
N LYS A 220 -1.20 3.43 -26.07
CA LYS A 220 -1.85 4.39 -25.19
C LYS A 220 -1.30 4.27 -23.78
N ILE A 221 -0.67 5.31 -23.27
CA ILE A 221 -0.03 5.33 -21.96
C ILE A 221 -0.94 6.03 -20.96
N TYR A 222 -1.26 5.34 -19.87
CA TYR A 222 -1.90 5.91 -18.70
C TYR A 222 -0.84 6.01 -17.60
N GLN A 223 -0.53 7.19 -17.12
CA GLN A 223 0.51 7.35 -16.10
C GLN A 223 0.08 8.29 -14.98
N ASN A 224 0.24 7.85 -13.73
CA ASN A 224 0.11 8.80 -12.63
C ASN A 224 1.43 9.57 -12.45
N CYS A 225 1.33 10.90 -12.40
CA CYS A 225 2.46 11.80 -12.22
C CYS A 225 2.09 12.90 -11.24
N VAL A 226 3.00 13.22 -10.32
CA VAL A 226 2.82 14.34 -9.40
C VAL A 226 3.16 15.65 -10.10
N SER A 227 2.43 16.73 -9.82
CA SER A 227 2.28 17.96 -10.56
C SER A 227 3.55 18.63 -11.14
N ASP A 228 4.70 18.51 -10.49
CA ASP A 228 5.91 19.22 -10.93
C ASP A 228 6.55 18.63 -12.20
N ASP A 229 6.32 17.33 -12.46
CA ASP A 229 6.91 16.63 -13.61
C ASP A 229 5.90 16.40 -14.76
N GLU A 230 4.63 16.76 -14.58
CA GLU A 230 3.54 16.51 -15.55
C GLU A 230 3.81 17.18 -16.90
N VAL A 231 4.12 18.47 -16.90
CA VAL A 231 4.39 19.24 -18.12
C VAL A 231 5.60 18.68 -18.90
N LEU A 232 6.66 18.27 -18.18
CA LEU A 232 7.84 17.67 -18.79
C LEU A 232 7.50 16.31 -19.42
N LEU A 233 6.72 15.49 -18.72
CA LEU A 233 6.31 14.16 -19.19
C LEU A 233 5.39 14.26 -20.41
N GLU A 234 4.41 15.17 -20.41
CA GLU A 234 3.59 15.44 -21.59
C GLU A 234 4.41 15.81 -22.81
N LYS A 235 5.39 16.74 -22.64
CA LYS A 235 6.28 17.16 -23.73
C LYS A 235 7.01 15.96 -24.33
N LYS A 236 7.59 15.09 -23.47
CA LYS A 236 8.31 13.89 -23.91
C LYS A 236 7.40 12.95 -24.72
N TYR A 237 6.18 12.66 -24.25
CA TYR A 237 5.26 11.78 -24.96
C TYR A 237 4.80 12.37 -26.30
N ARG A 238 4.58 13.69 -26.39
CA ARG A 238 4.26 14.38 -27.64
C ARG A 238 5.42 14.28 -28.66
N GLU A 239 6.67 14.43 -28.21
CA GLU A 239 7.87 14.30 -29.06
C GLU A 239 8.06 12.88 -29.60
N ILE A 240 7.71 11.87 -28.78
CA ILE A 240 7.76 10.45 -29.18
C ILE A 240 6.61 10.09 -30.12
N GLY A 241 5.50 10.82 -30.06
CA GLY A 241 4.32 10.60 -30.88
C GLY A 241 3.41 9.45 -30.39
N VAL A 242 3.28 9.27 -29.07
CA VAL A 242 2.38 8.28 -28.47
C VAL A 242 1.14 8.95 -27.89
N ASN A 243 0.02 8.23 -27.81
CA ASN A 243 -1.17 8.69 -27.09
C ASN A 243 -0.98 8.52 -25.58
N PHE A 244 -1.40 9.49 -24.78
CA PHE A 244 -1.26 9.42 -23.34
C PHE A 244 -2.42 10.06 -22.58
N ASP A 245 -2.59 9.63 -21.32
CA ASP A 245 -3.46 10.24 -20.30
C ASP A 245 -2.65 10.29 -18.99
N ILE A 246 -2.20 11.49 -18.62
CA ILE A 246 -1.41 11.73 -17.41
C ILE A 246 -2.32 12.37 -16.38
N ARG A 247 -2.32 11.86 -15.16
CA ARG A 247 -3.09 12.40 -14.05
C ARG A 247 -2.34 12.25 -12.73
N PRO A 248 -2.49 13.18 -11.81
CA PRO A 248 -1.96 13.00 -10.45
C PRO A 248 -2.54 11.75 -9.77
N TYR A 249 -3.83 11.48 -10.02
CA TYR A 249 -4.57 10.37 -9.44
C TYR A 249 -5.69 9.90 -10.39
N PHE A 250 -5.87 8.59 -10.49
CA PHE A 250 -6.99 7.97 -11.21
C PHE A 250 -8.08 7.57 -10.20
N SER A 251 -9.18 8.33 -10.13
CA SER A 251 -10.31 8.02 -9.24
C SER A 251 -10.92 6.64 -9.54
N ASN A 252 -10.89 6.23 -10.81
CA ASN A 252 -11.41 4.97 -11.32
C ASN A 252 -10.27 3.98 -11.64
N ILE A 253 -9.32 3.82 -10.73
CA ILE A 253 -8.11 3.03 -10.98
C ILE A 253 -8.42 1.56 -11.32
N GLY A 254 -9.43 0.95 -10.72
CA GLY A 254 -9.83 -0.43 -11.01
C GLY A 254 -10.22 -0.65 -12.47
N SER A 255 -11.00 0.27 -13.06
CA SER A 255 -11.34 0.23 -14.47
C SER A 255 -10.11 0.45 -15.36
N VAL A 256 -9.22 1.39 -15.01
CA VAL A 256 -8.00 1.66 -15.78
C VAL A 256 -7.09 0.43 -15.75
N MET A 257 -6.92 -0.22 -14.59
CA MET A 257 -6.18 -1.48 -14.47
C MET A 257 -6.80 -2.59 -15.33
N ALA A 258 -8.12 -2.76 -15.28
CA ALA A 258 -8.82 -3.80 -16.03
C ALA A 258 -8.71 -3.61 -17.56
N ASN A 259 -8.60 -2.38 -18.03
CA ASN A 259 -8.45 -2.05 -19.45
C ASN A 259 -6.97 -1.97 -19.91
N ALA A 260 -6.01 -2.00 -19.00
CA ALA A 260 -4.60 -2.06 -19.37
C ALA A 260 -4.22 -3.45 -19.91
N ASP A 261 -3.32 -3.50 -20.87
CA ASP A 261 -2.74 -4.75 -21.36
C ASP A 261 -1.51 -5.13 -20.54
N ILE A 262 -0.74 -4.11 -20.11
CA ILE A 262 0.45 -4.28 -19.27
C ILE A 262 0.41 -3.20 -18.20
N ILE A 263 0.79 -3.58 -16.98
CA ILE A 263 0.94 -2.63 -15.87
C ILE A 263 2.39 -2.57 -15.44
N ILE A 264 2.95 -1.37 -15.36
CA ILE A 264 4.29 -1.11 -14.85
C ILE A 264 4.13 -0.37 -13.53
N SER A 265 4.70 -0.88 -12.43
CA SER A 265 4.47 -0.25 -11.13
C SER A 265 5.65 -0.38 -10.16
N ARG A 266 5.64 0.47 -9.12
CA ARG A 266 6.41 0.19 -7.90
C ARG A 266 5.88 -1.07 -7.22
N ALA A 267 6.74 -1.75 -6.45
CA ALA A 267 6.41 -3.03 -5.84
C ALA A 267 5.83 -2.91 -4.42
N GLY A 268 4.90 -1.96 -4.22
CA GLY A 268 4.10 -1.91 -3.00
C GLY A 268 3.11 -3.07 -2.92
N ALA A 269 2.99 -3.72 -1.76
CA ALA A 269 2.15 -4.92 -1.60
C ALA A 269 0.72 -4.71 -2.09
N ASN A 270 0.05 -3.61 -1.70
CA ASN A 270 -1.33 -3.34 -2.13
C ASN A 270 -1.46 -3.35 -3.65
N THR A 271 -0.59 -2.62 -4.36
CA THR A 271 -0.63 -2.51 -5.82
C THR A 271 -0.43 -3.88 -6.48
N ILE A 272 0.51 -4.68 -5.99
CA ILE A 272 0.77 -6.02 -6.56
C ILE A 272 -0.47 -6.91 -6.40
N PHE A 273 -1.04 -6.99 -5.19
CA PHE A 273 -2.22 -7.81 -4.95
C PHE A 273 -3.45 -7.32 -5.73
N GLU A 274 -3.61 -6.01 -5.90
CA GLU A 274 -4.66 -5.42 -6.73
C GLU A 274 -4.49 -5.80 -8.20
N ILE A 275 -3.28 -5.73 -8.77
CA ILE A 275 -3.00 -6.16 -10.14
C ILE A 275 -3.28 -7.65 -10.31
N CYS A 276 -2.82 -8.48 -9.37
CA CYS A 276 -3.07 -9.91 -9.38
C CYS A 276 -4.57 -10.25 -9.33
N SER A 277 -5.36 -9.50 -8.55
CA SER A 277 -6.80 -9.74 -8.44
C SER A 277 -7.55 -9.49 -9.76
N ILE A 278 -7.03 -8.60 -10.60
CA ILE A 278 -7.60 -8.29 -11.92
C ILE A 278 -7.06 -9.26 -13.00
N GLY A 279 -5.91 -9.93 -12.75
CA GLY A 279 -5.32 -10.89 -13.67
C GLY A 279 -4.56 -10.26 -14.83
N LYS A 280 -3.86 -9.14 -14.61
CA LYS A 280 -3.07 -8.47 -15.66
C LYS A 280 -1.59 -8.80 -15.59
N PRO A 281 -0.90 -8.93 -16.74
CA PRO A 281 0.55 -9.02 -16.77
C PRO A 281 1.18 -7.72 -16.28
N PHE A 282 2.30 -7.84 -15.54
CA PHE A 282 2.92 -6.64 -14.97
C PHE A 282 4.44 -6.75 -14.82
N ILE A 283 5.07 -5.57 -14.88
CA ILE A 283 6.49 -5.35 -14.63
C ILE A 283 6.61 -4.55 -13.34
N LEU A 284 7.36 -5.07 -12.39
CA LEU A 284 7.64 -4.39 -11.13
C LEU A 284 8.99 -3.69 -11.18
N VAL A 285 9.00 -2.44 -10.71
CA VAL A 285 10.20 -1.62 -10.54
C VAL A 285 10.34 -1.30 -9.04
N PRO A 286 10.93 -2.21 -8.24
CA PRO A 286 11.07 -2.01 -6.80
C PRO A 286 11.86 -0.75 -6.49
N LEU A 287 11.41 0.02 -5.49
CA LEU A 287 12.14 1.18 -5.00
C LEU A 287 13.46 0.74 -4.36
N GLN A 288 14.57 1.26 -4.87
CA GLN A 288 15.90 1.03 -4.28
C GLN A 288 15.98 1.65 -2.88
N ASN A 289 16.70 0.96 -1.99
CA ASN A 289 16.87 1.39 -0.60
C ASN A 289 15.54 1.57 0.16
N SER A 290 14.50 0.86 -0.24
CA SER A 290 13.29 0.77 0.56
C SER A 290 13.59 0.15 1.93
N ILE A 291 12.78 0.44 2.93
CA ILE A 291 13.04 -0.01 4.30
C ILE A 291 13.06 -1.55 4.35
N ASP A 292 14.20 -2.11 4.78
CA ASP A 292 14.41 -3.55 4.88
C ASP A 292 14.24 -4.30 3.52
N ASP A 293 14.40 -3.60 2.37
CA ASP A 293 14.21 -4.08 0.99
C ASP A 293 12.81 -4.67 0.74
N ASP A 294 11.81 -4.14 1.43
CA ASP A 294 10.44 -4.66 1.41
C ASP A 294 9.86 -4.74 -0.02
N GLN A 295 10.05 -3.70 -0.85
CA GLN A 295 9.54 -3.72 -2.22
C GLN A 295 10.22 -4.78 -3.09
N PHE A 296 11.53 -4.95 -2.98
CA PHE A 296 12.22 -6.00 -3.73
C PHE A 296 11.73 -7.40 -3.32
N LYS A 297 11.55 -7.63 -2.01
CA LYS A 297 11.07 -8.92 -1.49
C LYS A 297 9.61 -9.18 -1.86
N ASN A 298 8.76 -8.15 -1.84
CA ASN A 298 7.40 -8.25 -2.38
C ASN A 298 7.42 -8.69 -3.85
N ALA A 299 8.22 -8.01 -4.68
CA ALA A 299 8.34 -8.33 -6.10
C ALA A 299 8.88 -9.75 -6.32
N LYS A 300 9.94 -10.12 -5.58
CA LYS A 300 10.58 -11.43 -5.70
C LYS A 300 9.62 -12.58 -5.44
N PHE A 301 8.72 -12.46 -4.47
CA PHE A 301 7.72 -13.49 -4.17
C PHE A 301 6.84 -13.82 -5.39
N PHE A 302 6.41 -12.82 -6.13
CA PHE A 302 5.59 -13.01 -7.33
C PHE A 302 6.42 -13.41 -8.55
N PHE A 303 7.64 -12.89 -8.67
CA PHE A 303 8.58 -13.29 -9.71
C PHE A 303 8.94 -14.78 -9.63
N ASP A 304 9.26 -15.29 -8.43
CA ASP A 304 9.58 -16.69 -8.20
C ASP A 304 8.41 -17.65 -8.55
N LYS A 305 7.18 -17.12 -8.55
CA LYS A 305 5.95 -17.82 -8.99
C LYS A 305 5.66 -17.64 -10.49
N GLY A 306 6.50 -16.91 -11.24
CA GLY A 306 6.30 -16.64 -12.66
C GLY A 306 5.16 -15.66 -12.99
N ALA A 307 4.70 -14.88 -12.00
CA ALA A 307 3.55 -13.98 -12.14
C ALA A 307 3.91 -12.59 -12.70
N CYS A 308 5.19 -12.18 -12.63
CA CYS A 308 5.62 -10.85 -13.08
C CYS A 308 7.07 -10.86 -13.57
N LEU A 309 7.46 -9.76 -14.21
CA LEU A 309 8.85 -9.42 -14.46
C LEU A 309 9.33 -8.38 -13.45
N ILE A 310 10.64 -8.37 -13.15
CA ILE A 310 11.27 -7.36 -12.30
C ILE A 310 12.28 -6.56 -13.11
N PHE A 311 12.12 -5.25 -13.13
CA PHE A 311 13.11 -4.33 -13.67
C PHE A 311 13.91 -3.70 -12.52
N ASN A 312 15.23 -3.84 -12.56
CA ASN A 312 16.12 -3.22 -11.59
C ASN A 312 16.51 -1.83 -12.06
N GLU A 313 16.07 -0.78 -11.33
CA GLU A 313 16.30 0.61 -11.72
C GLU A 313 17.76 1.07 -11.65
N VAL A 314 18.64 0.33 -10.98
CA VAL A 314 20.09 0.67 -10.87
C VAL A 314 20.91 0.05 -11.99
N THR A 315 20.66 -1.23 -12.28
CA THR A 315 21.43 -1.99 -13.29
C THR A 315 20.74 -2.06 -14.64
N GLY A 316 19.45 -1.77 -14.68
CA GLY A 316 18.64 -1.74 -15.90
C GLY A 316 18.83 -0.42 -16.68
N ASN A 317 18.49 -0.47 -17.96
CA ASN A 317 18.40 0.70 -18.82
C ASN A 317 17.15 0.62 -19.71
N PRO A 318 16.76 1.73 -20.38
CA PRO A 318 15.55 1.75 -21.20
C PRO A 318 15.49 0.66 -22.28
N LYS A 319 16.64 0.32 -22.88
CA LYS A 319 16.72 -0.75 -23.90
C LYS A 319 16.42 -2.15 -23.32
N ILE A 320 16.86 -2.43 -22.08
CA ILE A 320 16.51 -3.68 -21.41
C ILE A 320 15.02 -3.73 -21.15
N MET A 321 14.44 -2.61 -20.65
CA MET A 321 13.02 -2.55 -20.38
C MET A 321 12.15 -2.72 -21.64
N SER A 322 12.61 -2.20 -22.80
CA SER A 322 11.89 -2.35 -24.07
C SER A 322 11.84 -3.78 -24.60
N ASN A 323 12.68 -4.67 -24.08
CA ASN A 323 12.74 -6.09 -24.45
C ASN A 323 11.97 -7.01 -23.46
N MET A 324 11.45 -6.44 -22.37
CA MET A 324 10.63 -7.17 -21.40
C MET A 324 9.19 -7.25 -21.84
#